data_cfa1120ffc7abff4b84431ddbea2ec9c
#
_entry.id   cfa1120ffc7abff4b84431ddbea2ec9c
#
_cell.length_a   1.000
_cell.length_b   1.000
_cell.length_c   1.000
_cell.angle_alpha   90.00
_cell.angle_beta   90.00
_cell.angle_gamma   90.00
#
_symmetry.space_group_name_H-M   'P 1'
#
loop_
_entity.id
_entity.type
_entity.pdbx_description
1 polymer ?
#
loop_
_entity_poly.entity_id
_entity_poly.type
_entity_poly.pdbx_seq_one_letter_code
_entity_poly.pdbx_strand_id
1 'polypeptide(L)'
;MKKWKWIGMAMACAVGMVVFTSCDDDDNDDYARVPDAVTAAFSHQYGNPGYVEWDSERGGYYVAEFRKDGRDHEAWYTQAGLWAMTEVDYGRSLADLPQAVQSGYAATAYALNAWTVDDIDEIQRPDYETVYKIEVEKRGQADHDLYFDLGGTLYRDVEGSGSGSGNGGMIQQGMPAEVKAYVDSAFAGAAVVDFDIEDNGMIEVDLRHGGKSVEVLFTAAYEWVMTKTDCSRDVPAVVAEAVQQALPGARIDDCDYVQTATESYYLVDTDNPDRDLRVTPDGQVTQAW
;
A
#
# COMPACT_ATOMS: atom_id res chain seq x y z
N MET A 1 1.71 -24.89 -4.61
CA MET A 1 1.91 -25.01 -3.17
C MET A 1 3.39 -25.27 -2.92
N LYS A 2 4.17 -24.24 -2.71
CA LYS A 2 5.49 -24.33 -2.08
C LYS A 2 5.46 -23.32 -0.93
N LYS A 3 5.11 -23.81 0.26
CA LYS A 3 5.27 -23.10 1.50
C LYS A 3 6.76 -22.96 1.75
N TRP A 4 7.30 -21.77 1.71
CA TRP A 4 8.62 -21.51 2.26
C TRP A 4 8.46 -21.56 3.78
N LYS A 5 8.88 -22.69 4.33
CA LYS A 5 9.06 -22.84 5.77
C LYS A 5 10.44 -22.28 6.08
N TRP A 6 10.49 -21.19 6.76
CA TRP A 6 11.68 -20.76 7.49
C TRP A 6 12.04 -21.84 8.48
N ILE A 7 13.11 -22.54 8.23
CA ILE A 7 13.72 -23.45 9.20
C ILE A 7 14.65 -22.58 10.04
N GLY A 8 14.22 -22.29 11.25
CA GLY A 8 15.06 -21.67 12.26
C GLY A 8 16.30 -22.55 12.52
N MET A 9 17.42 -22.15 11.98
CA MET A 9 18.73 -22.74 12.30
C MET A 9 19.45 -21.75 13.20
N ALA A 10 19.42 -22.05 14.51
CA ALA A 10 20.28 -21.40 15.47
C ALA A 10 21.73 -21.69 15.10
N MET A 11 22.47 -20.70 14.64
CA MET A 11 23.89 -20.83 14.43
C MET A 11 24.65 -19.74 15.16
N ALA A 12 25.61 -20.19 15.95
CA ALA A 12 26.43 -19.43 16.86
C ALA A 12 27.23 -18.33 16.17
N CYS A 13 27.36 -17.20 16.86
CA CYS A 13 28.23 -16.07 16.52
C CYS A 13 29.62 -16.49 16.11
N ALA A 14 30.02 -16.20 14.88
CA ALA A 14 31.43 -16.05 14.52
C ALA A 14 31.59 -14.70 13.82
N VAL A 15 32.34 -13.81 14.45
CA VAL A 15 32.80 -12.55 13.86
C VAL A 15 33.63 -12.91 12.62
N GLY A 16 33.07 -12.70 11.42
CA GLY A 16 33.73 -12.94 10.17
C GLY A 16 33.91 -11.64 9.39
N MET A 17 35.14 -11.20 9.21
CA MET A 17 35.53 -10.15 8.25
C MET A 17 34.98 -10.52 6.87
N VAL A 18 34.29 -9.56 6.23
CA VAL A 18 33.97 -9.64 4.80
C VAL A 18 35.28 -9.53 4.03
N VAL A 19 35.86 -10.64 3.67
CA VAL A 19 36.98 -10.73 2.73
C VAL A 19 36.37 -10.96 1.35
N PHE A 20 36.39 -9.94 0.50
CA PHE A 20 36.17 -10.12 -0.92
C PHE A 20 37.32 -10.91 -1.50
N THR A 21 37.23 -12.23 -1.53
CA THR A 21 38.16 -13.04 -2.29
C THR A 21 37.57 -13.27 -3.67
N SER A 22 38.13 -12.57 -4.65
CA SER A 22 38.07 -13.00 -6.05
C SER A 22 38.84 -14.33 -6.14
N CYS A 23 38.14 -15.43 -6.38
CA CYS A 23 38.72 -16.65 -6.89
C CYS A 23 37.91 -17.07 -8.10
N ASP A 24 38.58 -17.01 -9.26
CA ASP A 24 38.25 -17.83 -10.43
C ASP A 24 38.31 -19.29 -10.01
N ASP A 25 37.19 -20.00 -10.16
CA ASP A 25 37.17 -21.41 -10.59
C ASP A 25 35.74 -21.79 -11.02
N ASP A 26 35.69 -22.41 -12.18
CA ASP A 26 34.53 -22.92 -12.88
C ASP A 26 33.65 -23.85 -12.01
N ASP A 27 32.50 -23.38 -11.58
CA ASP A 27 31.32 -24.22 -11.34
C ASP A 27 30.05 -23.39 -11.64
N ASN A 28 29.19 -23.94 -12.49
CA ASN A 28 27.92 -23.39 -12.98
C ASN A 28 26.91 -23.16 -11.86
N ASP A 29 27.06 -22.06 -11.13
CA ASP A 29 25.99 -21.45 -10.36
C ASP A 29 25.80 -20.02 -10.92
N ASP A 30 24.74 -19.81 -11.70
CA ASP A 30 24.29 -18.52 -12.24
C ASP A 30 23.80 -17.59 -11.11
N TYR A 31 24.62 -17.33 -10.11
CA TYR A 31 24.44 -16.17 -9.25
C TYR A 31 24.87 -14.95 -10.06
N ALA A 32 23.91 -14.28 -10.69
CA ALA A 32 24.17 -13.04 -11.38
C ALA A 32 24.90 -12.08 -10.41
N ARG A 33 26.16 -11.77 -10.71
CA ARG A 33 26.97 -10.86 -9.88
C ARG A 33 26.21 -9.56 -9.71
N VAL A 34 25.93 -9.17 -8.47
CA VAL A 34 25.27 -7.90 -8.14
C VAL A 34 26.12 -6.75 -8.68
N PRO A 35 25.56 -5.82 -9.49
CA PRO A 35 26.31 -4.70 -10.03
C PRO A 35 26.90 -3.81 -8.93
N ASP A 36 28.09 -3.27 -9.19
CA ASP A 36 28.76 -2.36 -8.23
C ASP A 36 27.92 -1.12 -7.91
N ALA A 37 27.11 -0.64 -8.86
CA ALA A 37 26.18 0.47 -8.64
C ALA A 37 25.11 0.14 -7.58
N VAL A 38 24.61 -1.10 -7.60
CA VAL A 38 23.60 -1.58 -6.65
C VAL A 38 24.20 -1.71 -5.24
N THR A 39 25.35 -2.37 -5.13
CA THR A 39 26.03 -2.54 -3.82
C THR A 39 26.48 -1.20 -3.23
N ALA A 40 26.89 -0.24 -4.06
CA ALA A 40 27.23 1.11 -3.65
C ALA A 40 25.99 1.89 -3.14
N ALA A 41 24.86 1.80 -3.85
CA ALA A 41 23.60 2.43 -3.44
C ALA A 41 23.10 1.86 -2.11
N PHE A 42 23.09 0.54 -1.98
CA PHE A 42 22.74 -0.15 -0.74
C PHE A 42 23.63 0.29 0.43
N SER A 43 24.95 0.27 0.25
CA SER A 43 25.89 0.68 1.28
C SER A 43 25.73 2.14 1.69
N HIS A 44 25.38 3.02 0.74
CA HIS A 44 25.08 4.43 1.02
C HIS A 44 23.82 4.58 1.89
N GLN A 45 22.78 3.79 1.62
CA GLN A 45 21.48 3.89 2.28
C GLN A 45 21.47 3.21 3.66
N TYR A 46 22.04 2.02 3.76
CA TYR A 46 21.96 1.18 4.96
C TYR A 46 23.29 0.99 5.69
N GLY A 47 24.39 1.46 5.12
CA GLY A 47 25.73 1.25 5.68
C GLY A 47 26.17 -0.21 5.53
N ASN A 48 26.61 -0.78 6.63
CA ASN A 48 26.98 -2.20 6.68
C ASN A 48 26.14 -2.90 7.77
N PRO A 49 25.01 -3.48 7.43
CA PRO A 49 24.14 -4.17 8.38
C PRO A 49 24.68 -5.55 8.82
N GLY A 50 25.83 -5.98 8.29
CA GLY A 50 26.43 -7.29 8.56
C GLY A 50 26.17 -8.26 7.42
N TYR A 51 25.41 -9.33 7.67
CA TYR A 51 25.06 -10.30 6.63
C TYR A 51 24.00 -9.71 5.69
N VAL A 52 24.23 -9.84 4.39
CA VAL A 52 23.29 -9.45 3.33
C VAL A 52 23.24 -10.58 2.32
N GLU A 53 22.04 -11.06 2.05
CA GLU A 53 21.75 -11.98 0.94
C GLU A 53 21.27 -11.17 -0.25
N TRP A 54 21.61 -11.62 -1.46
CA TRP A 54 21.25 -10.92 -2.68
C TRP A 54 20.54 -11.85 -3.63
N ASP A 55 19.35 -11.44 -4.08
CA ASP A 55 18.60 -12.12 -5.11
C ASP A 55 18.40 -11.26 -6.34
N SER A 56 18.12 -11.91 -7.48
CA SER A 56 17.70 -11.24 -8.70
C SER A 56 16.25 -11.58 -9.00
N GLU A 57 15.42 -10.56 -9.08
CA GLU A 57 13.99 -10.72 -9.27
C GLU A 57 13.54 -10.40 -10.70
N ARG A 58 12.35 -10.87 -11.05
CA ARG A 58 11.72 -10.58 -12.34
C ARG A 58 11.56 -9.07 -12.49
N GLY A 59 11.80 -8.58 -13.71
CA GLY A 59 11.79 -7.14 -14.00
C GLY A 59 13.17 -6.50 -13.90
N GLY A 60 14.22 -7.28 -13.56
CA GLY A 60 15.61 -6.80 -13.55
C GLY A 60 15.97 -6.05 -12.27
N TYR A 61 15.29 -6.36 -11.19
CA TYR A 61 15.64 -5.85 -9.86
C TYR A 61 16.62 -6.77 -9.14
N TYR A 62 17.45 -6.17 -8.29
CA TYR A 62 18.28 -6.84 -7.31
C TYR A 62 17.71 -6.55 -5.93
N VAL A 63 17.53 -7.59 -5.13
CA VAL A 63 16.95 -7.52 -3.78
C VAL A 63 18.02 -7.84 -2.77
N ALA A 64 18.21 -6.94 -1.81
CA ALA A 64 19.06 -7.16 -0.65
C ALA A 64 18.19 -7.58 0.53
N GLU A 65 18.39 -8.80 1.03
CA GLU A 65 17.78 -9.28 2.27
C GLU A 65 18.77 -9.11 3.42
N PHE A 66 18.37 -8.40 4.45
CA PHE A 66 19.24 -8.10 5.60
C PHE A 66 18.43 -7.82 6.86
N ARG A 67 19.12 -7.89 7.99
CA ARG A 67 18.52 -7.55 9.29
C ARG A 67 19.02 -6.22 9.80
N LYS A 68 18.10 -5.33 10.17
CA LYS A 68 18.39 -4.03 10.76
C LYS A 68 17.36 -3.67 11.83
N ASP A 69 17.82 -3.10 12.94
CA ASP A 69 16.99 -2.68 14.08
C ASP A 69 16.06 -3.79 14.63
N GLY A 70 16.49 -5.06 14.49
CA GLY A 70 15.77 -6.23 14.97
C GLY A 70 14.71 -6.77 14.03
N ARG A 71 14.52 -6.19 12.83
CA ARG A 71 13.56 -6.58 11.80
C ARG A 71 14.27 -7.06 10.55
N ASP A 72 13.62 -7.91 9.81
CA ASP A 72 14.07 -8.34 8.50
C ASP A 72 13.63 -7.29 7.46
N HIS A 73 14.49 -7.05 6.47
CA HIS A 73 14.32 -6.03 5.45
C HIS A 73 14.61 -6.62 4.08
N GLU A 74 13.82 -6.23 3.09
CA GLU A 74 14.09 -6.45 1.69
C GLU A 74 14.21 -5.10 0.97
N ALA A 75 15.37 -4.79 0.39
CA ALA A 75 15.58 -3.55 -0.33
C ALA A 75 15.82 -3.81 -1.82
N TRP A 76 14.99 -3.23 -2.65
CA TRP A 76 14.89 -3.46 -4.08
C TRP A 76 15.59 -2.34 -4.86
N TYR A 77 16.46 -2.72 -5.79
CA TYR A 77 17.23 -1.80 -6.63
C TYR A 77 17.13 -2.17 -8.09
N THR A 78 17.07 -1.17 -8.97
CA THR A 78 17.28 -1.39 -10.40
C THR A 78 18.74 -1.76 -10.67
N GLN A 79 19.04 -2.33 -11.83
CA GLN A 79 20.41 -2.61 -12.26
C GLN A 79 21.32 -1.38 -12.26
N ALA A 80 20.77 -0.18 -12.41
CA ALA A 80 21.50 1.09 -12.32
C ALA A 80 21.78 1.57 -10.88
N GLY A 81 21.34 0.82 -9.86
CA GLY A 81 21.47 1.18 -8.46
C GLY A 81 20.44 2.22 -7.98
N LEU A 82 19.35 2.42 -8.71
CA LEU A 82 18.26 3.25 -8.20
C LEU A 82 17.44 2.43 -7.22
N TRP A 83 17.24 2.96 -6.01
CA TRP A 83 16.36 2.38 -5.02
C TRP A 83 14.90 2.43 -5.51
N ALA A 84 14.22 1.31 -5.46
CA ALA A 84 12.85 1.17 -5.91
C ALA A 84 11.86 0.99 -4.76
N MET A 85 12.24 0.20 -3.75
CA MET A 85 11.37 -0.10 -2.62
C MET A 85 12.19 -0.66 -1.46
N THR A 86 11.69 -0.51 -0.24
CA THR A 86 12.10 -1.31 0.91
C THR A 86 10.88 -1.84 1.61
N GLU A 87 10.91 -3.10 1.92
CA GLU A 87 9.95 -3.80 2.75
C GLU A 87 10.58 -4.10 4.09
N VAL A 88 9.83 -3.90 5.17
CA VAL A 88 10.26 -4.18 6.53
C VAL A 88 9.22 -5.07 7.18
N ASP A 89 9.63 -6.28 7.55
CA ASP A 89 8.80 -7.26 8.22
C ASP A 89 8.51 -6.85 9.68
N TYR A 90 7.24 -6.71 9.99
CA TYR A 90 6.71 -6.45 11.34
C TYR A 90 6.19 -7.74 12.00
N GLY A 91 6.21 -8.87 11.31
CA GLY A 91 5.58 -10.10 11.73
C GLY A 91 4.08 -9.94 11.90
N ARG A 92 3.51 -10.44 13.01
CA ARG A 92 2.06 -10.47 13.21
C ARG A 92 1.56 -9.48 14.25
N SER A 93 2.43 -8.58 14.72
CA SER A 93 2.14 -7.73 15.87
C SER A 93 1.56 -6.38 15.45
N LEU A 94 0.26 -6.25 15.49
CA LEU A 94 -0.44 -4.96 15.28
C LEU A 94 0.02 -3.88 16.28
N ALA A 95 0.52 -4.27 17.46
CA ALA A 95 0.92 -3.30 18.50
C ALA A 95 2.15 -2.45 18.12
N ASP A 96 2.93 -2.89 17.15
CA ASP A 96 4.12 -2.20 16.67
C ASP A 96 3.82 -1.17 15.57
N LEU A 97 2.60 -1.16 15.03
CA LEU A 97 2.14 -0.25 14.00
C LEU A 97 1.81 1.15 14.56
N PRO A 98 1.80 2.19 13.72
CA PRO A 98 1.25 3.49 14.09
C PRO A 98 -0.19 3.37 14.60
N GLN A 99 -0.54 4.17 15.61
CA GLN A 99 -1.87 4.11 16.24
C GLN A 99 -3.02 4.32 15.25
N ALA A 100 -2.82 5.12 14.22
CA ALA A 100 -3.82 5.36 13.19
C ALA A 100 -4.09 4.08 12.39
N VAL A 101 -3.05 3.35 11.97
CA VAL A 101 -3.15 2.07 11.25
C VAL A 101 -3.82 1.01 12.13
N GLN A 102 -3.43 0.92 13.42
CA GLN A 102 -4.11 0.01 14.36
C GLN A 102 -5.62 0.29 14.44
N SER A 103 -5.98 1.58 14.51
CA SER A 103 -7.39 2.01 14.59
C SER A 103 -8.14 1.74 13.28
N GLY A 104 -7.49 1.97 12.14
CA GLY A 104 -8.02 1.67 10.82
C GLY A 104 -8.31 0.17 10.66
N TYR A 105 -7.32 -0.67 10.97
CA TYR A 105 -7.53 -2.13 10.93
C TYR A 105 -8.66 -2.59 11.86
N ALA A 106 -8.70 -2.07 13.09
CA ALA A 106 -9.74 -2.45 14.06
C ALA A 106 -11.17 -2.08 13.61
N ALA A 107 -11.32 -1.12 12.70
CA ALA A 107 -12.61 -0.74 12.12
C ALA A 107 -13.04 -1.62 10.95
N THR A 108 -12.14 -2.43 10.39
CA THR A 108 -12.45 -3.28 9.23
C THR A 108 -13.35 -4.47 9.59
N ALA A 109 -14.07 -4.96 8.60
CA ALA A 109 -14.82 -6.22 8.69
C ALA A 109 -13.90 -7.41 9.04
N TYR A 110 -12.63 -7.37 8.66
CA TYR A 110 -11.64 -8.41 8.94
C TYR A 110 -11.38 -8.55 10.43
N ALA A 111 -11.10 -7.46 11.13
CA ALA A 111 -10.89 -7.45 12.58
C ALA A 111 -12.17 -7.88 13.34
N LEU A 112 -13.36 -7.49 12.85
CA LEU A 112 -14.65 -7.78 13.50
C LEU A 112 -15.13 -9.22 13.27
N ASN A 113 -14.72 -9.88 12.17
CA ASN A 113 -15.19 -11.20 11.77
C ASN A 113 -14.18 -12.33 11.95
N ALA A 114 -13.27 -12.18 12.91
CA ALA A 114 -12.31 -13.22 13.35
C ALA A 114 -11.39 -13.75 12.23
N TRP A 115 -10.88 -12.83 11.38
CA TRP A 115 -9.71 -13.10 10.56
C TRP A 115 -8.45 -13.05 11.42
N THR A 116 -7.44 -13.78 11.03
CA THR A 116 -6.15 -13.83 11.72
C THR A 116 -5.12 -13.04 10.91
N VAL A 117 -4.38 -12.15 11.53
CA VAL A 117 -3.24 -11.50 10.90
C VAL A 117 -2.15 -12.56 10.70
N ASP A 118 -1.74 -12.76 9.45
CA ASP A 118 -0.68 -13.70 9.08
C ASP A 118 0.67 -12.99 8.94
N ASP A 119 0.68 -11.80 8.35
CA ASP A 119 1.90 -11.00 8.22
C ASP A 119 1.61 -9.51 8.16
N ILE A 120 2.63 -8.68 8.43
CA ILE A 120 2.55 -7.23 8.36
C ILE A 120 3.86 -6.69 7.81
N ASP A 121 3.78 -5.94 6.71
CA ASP A 121 4.89 -5.27 6.08
C ASP A 121 4.74 -3.76 6.09
N GLU A 122 5.83 -3.06 6.39
CA GLU A 122 5.97 -1.64 6.11
C GLU A 122 6.63 -1.46 4.74
N ILE A 123 5.98 -0.76 3.81
CA ILE A 123 6.45 -0.56 2.44
C ILE A 123 6.86 0.89 2.24
N GLN A 124 8.13 1.11 1.96
CA GLN A 124 8.74 2.41 1.70
C GLN A 124 9.11 2.50 0.22
N ARG A 125 8.75 3.60 -0.45
CA ARG A 125 9.02 3.83 -1.88
C ARG A 125 9.51 5.25 -2.11
N PRO A 126 10.37 5.52 -3.11
CA PRO A 126 10.77 6.89 -3.43
C PRO A 126 9.56 7.71 -3.89
N ASP A 127 9.44 8.93 -3.38
CA ASP A 127 8.37 9.90 -3.71
C ASP A 127 6.93 9.49 -3.29
N TYR A 128 6.76 8.37 -2.59
CA TYR A 128 5.47 7.91 -2.05
C TYR A 128 5.46 7.93 -0.53
N GLU A 129 4.28 8.05 0.04
CA GLU A 129 4.08 7.84 1.46
C GLU A 129 4.36 6.39 1.84
N THR A 130 4.90 6.16 3.02
CA THR A 130 5.01 4.82 3.59
C THR A 130 3.61 4.24 3.80
N VAL A 131 3.40 3.00 3.38
CA VAL A 131 2.16 2.26 3.59
C VAL A 131 2.41 0.99 4.39
N TYR A 132 1.36 0.47 5.02
CA TYR A 132 1.40 -0.79 5.77
C TYR A 132 0.49 -1.80 5.08
N LYS A 133 1.04 -2.95 4.73
CA LYS A 133 0.29 -4.11 4.25
C LYS A 133 0.03 -5.01 5.44
N ILE A 134 -1.21 -5.43 5.63
CA ILE A 134 -1.62 -6.41 6.64
C ILE A 134 -2.24 -7.59 5.91
N GLU A 135 -1.54 -8.71 5.91
CA GLU A 135 -2.08 -9.95 5.37
C GLU A 135 -2.99 -10.63 6.40
N VAL A 136 -4.18 -10.99 5.97
CA VAL A 136 -5.17 -11.63 6.83
C VAL A 136 -5.65 -12.93 6.21
N GLU A 137 -5.75 -13.96 7.06
CA GLU A 137 -6.20 -15.29 6.68
C GLU A 137 -7.43 -15.72 7.46
N LYS A 138 -8.29 -16.52 6.81
CA LYS A 138 -9.41 -17.17 7.46
C LYS A 138 -9.65 -18.55 6.84
N ARG A 139 -9.75 -19.57 7.69
CA ARG A 139 -9.92 -20.94 7.23
C ARG A 139 -11.12 -21.09 6.28
N GLY A 140 -10.84 -21.52 5.05
CA GLY A 140 -11.84 -21.80 4.02
C GLY A 140 -12.29 -20.58 3.23
N GLN A 141 -11.62 -19.48 3.38
CA GLN A 141 -11.73 -18.27 2.54
C GLN A 141 -10.38 -18.00 1.87
N ALA A 142 -10.36 -17.16 0.86
CA ALA A 142 -9.11 -16.65 0.30
C ALA A 142 -8.49 -15.67 1.30
N ASP A 143 -7.16 -15.55 1.28
CA ASP A 143 -6.43 -14.59 2.08
C ASP A 143 -6.60 -13.19 1.46
N HIS A 144 -6.46 -12.14 2.23
CA HIS A 144 -6.53 -10.77 1.77
C HIS A 144 -5.30 -9.97 2.19
N ASP A 145 -4.80 -9.15 1.27
CA ASP A 145 -3.79 -8.14 1.50
C ASP A 145 -4.46 -6.76 1.67
N LEU A 146 -4.36 -6.20 2.85
CA LEU A 146 -4.99 -4.94 3.22
C LEU A 146 -3.93 -3.83 3.31
N TYR A 147 -4.04 -2.80 2.50
CA TYR A 147 -3.07 -1.71 2.44
C TYR A 147 -3.60 -0.45 3.12
N PHE A 148 -2.86 0.04 4.10
CA PHE A 148 -3.20 1.22 4.89
C PHE A 148 -2.21 2.34 4.67
N ASP A 149 -2.70 3.57 4.53
CA ASP A 149 -1.90 4.79 4.60
C ASP A 149 -1.47 5.12 6.04
N LEU A 150 -0.60 6.10 6.23
CA LEU A 150 -0.20 6.57 7.57
C LEU A 150 -1.34 7.17 8.39
N GLY A 151 -2.43 7.58 7.76
CA GLY A 151 -3.65 8.04 8.40
C GLY A 151 -4.55 6.92 8.92
N GLY A 152 -4.24 5.66 8.57
CA GLY A 152 -5.01 4.47 8.91
C GLY A 152 -6.23 4.26 8.02
N THR A 153 -6.23 4.83 6.82
CA THR A 153 -7.26 4.54 5.82
C THR A 153 -6.88 3.27 5.07
N LEU A 154 -7.82 2.33 4.99
CA LEU A 154 -7.72 1.19 4.08
C LEU A 154 -8.03 1.70 2.67
N TYR A 155 -7.00 1.83 1.82
CA TYR A 155 -7.18 2.34 0.46
C TYR A 155 -7.18 1.22 -0.59
N ARG A 156 -6.67 0.03 -0.24
CA ARG A 156 -6.60 -1.11 -1.15
C ARG A 156 -6.83 -2.42 -0.39
N ASP A 157 -7.69 -3.28 -0.94
CA ASP A 157 -8.00 -4.63 -0.44
C ASP A 157 -7.88 -5.59 -1.63
N VAL A 158 -6.94 -6.51 -1.57
CA VAL A 158 -6.66 -7.45 -2.66
C VAL A 158 -6.86 -8.87 -2.15
N GLU A 159 -7.77 -9.61 -2.79
CA GLU A 159 -7.89 -11.03 -2.54
C GLU A 159 -6.61 -11.74 -2.97
N GLY A 160 -5.93 -12.36 -2.01
CA GLY A 160 -4.68 -13.07 -2.22
C GLY A 160 -4.84 -14.24 -3.18
N SER A 161 -4.05 -14.27 -4.22
CA SER A 161 -4.06 -15.36 -5.21
C SER A 161 -3.36 -16.63 -4.72
N GLY A 162 -3.06 -16.74 -3.42
CA GLY A 162 -2.46 -17.95 -2.81
C GLY A 162 -1.07 -18.33 -3.32
N SER A 163 -0.42 -17.45 -4.04
CA SER A 163 0.92 -17.66 -4.59
C SER A 163 1.73 -16.43 -4.25
N GLY A 164 2.57 -16.50 -3.25
CA GLY A 164 3.68 -15.62 -2.94
C GLY A 164 4.00 -14.53 -3.98
N SER A 165 3.06 -13.66 -4.22
CA SER A 165 3.31 -12.43 -4.93
C SER A 165 3.98 -11.54 -3.90
N GLY A 166 5.30 -11.61 -3.82
CA GLY A 166 6.06 -10.65 -3.06
C GLY A 166 5.64 -9.24 -3.49
N ASN A 167 5.76 -8.25 -2.60
CA ASN A 167 5.33 -6.87 -2.81
C ASN A 167 5.98 -6.15 -4.03
N GLY A 168 6.67 -6.89 -4.91
CA GLY A 168 7.18 -6.39 -6.18
C GLY A 168 6.15 -5.70 -7.07
N GLY A 169 4.86 -6.02 -6.89
CA GLY A 169 3.75 -5.28 -7.52
C GLY A 169 3.56 -3.86 -6.99
N MET A 170 4.14 -3.54 -5.83
CA MET A 170 4.15 -2.19 -5.26
C MET A 170 5.30 -1.31 -5.78
N ILE A 171 6.24 -1.88 -6.56
CA ILE A 171 7.26 -1.10 -7.23
C ILE A 171 6.62 -0.36 -8.39
N GLN A 172 6.40 0.92 -8.19
CA GLN A 172 5.70 1.78 -9.13
C GLN A 172 6.57 2.14 -10.34
N GLN A 173 5.98 2.07 -11.53
CA GLN A 173 6.47 2.84 -12.66
C GLN A 173 6.18 4.31 -12.37
N GLY A 174 7.11 5.21 -12.73
CA GLY A 174 6.95 6.63 -12.40
C GLY A 174 5.62 7.19 -12.93
N MET A 175 4.93 7.94 -12.10
CA MET A 175 3.71 8.66 -12.48
C MET A 175 3.95 9.55 -13.71
N PRO A 176 3.04 9.55 -14.72
CA PRO A 176 3.16 10.44 -15.87
C PRO A 176 3.30 11.92 -15.45
N ALA A 177 4.15 12.67 -16.16
CA ALA A 177 4.45 14.04 -15.78
C ALA A 177 3.21 14.96 -15.77
N GLU A 178 2.25 14.69 -16.65
CA GLU A 178 0.99 15.42 -16.74
C GLU A 178 0.10 15.17 -15.52
N VAL A 179 0.01 13.91 -15.08
CA VAL A 179 -0.74 13.50 -13.87
C VAL A 179 -0.09 14.11 -12.64
N LYS A 180 1.25 14.01 -12.54
CA LYS A 180 2.00 14.62 -11.43
C LYS A 180 1.81 16.13 -11.37
N ALA A 181 1.85 16.82 -12.50
CA ALA A 181 1.66 18.27 -12.57
C ALA A 181 0.25 18.68 -12.11
N TYR A 182 -0.78 17.88 -12.46
CA TYR A 182 -2.13 18.10 -11.96
C TYR A 182 -2.20 17.93 -10.44
N VAL A 183 -1.67 16.83 -9.91
CA VAL A 183 -1.65 16.54 -8.48
C VAL A 183 -0.93 17.64 -7.71
N ASP A 184 0.27 18.03 -8.13
CA ASP A 184 1.06 19.08 -7.49
C ASP A 184 0.33 20.43 -7.48
N SER A 185 -0.47 20.72 -8.53
CA SER A 185 -1.23 21.96 -8.66
C SER A 185 -2.54 21.96 -7.86
N ALA A 186 -3.32 20.87 -7.95
CA ALA A 186 -4.63 20.78 -7.34
C ALA A 186 -4.57 20.42 -5.84
N PHE A 187 -3.54 19.66 -5.45
CA PHE A 187 -3.36 19.13 -4.09
C PHE A 187 -1.98 19.47 -3.53
N ALA A 188 -1.63 20.75 -3.55
CA ALA A 188 -0.31 21.21 -3.10
C ALA A 188 0.00 20.72 -1.67
N GLY A 189 1.10 19.98 -1.52
CA GLY A 189 1.53 19.39 -0.25
C GLY A 189 0.83 18.08 0.12
N ALA A 190 0.07 17.48 -0.79
CA ALA A 190 -0.42 16.12 -0.60
C ALA A 190 0.73 15.11 -0.61
N ALA A 191 0.61 14.06 0.17
CA ALA A 191 1.44 12.87 0.04
C ALA A 191 0.80 11.92 -0.96
N VAL A 192 1.57 11.40 -1.91
CA VAL A 192 1.11 10.34 -2.83
C VAL A 192 1.21 9.01 -2.07
N VAL A 193 0.10 8.30 -1.97
CA VAL A 193 0.00 7.01 -1.28
C VAL A 193 0.21 5.89 -2.29
N ASP A 194 -0.53 5.94 -3.41
CA ASP A 194 -0.41 4.96 -4.47
C ASP A 194 -0.73 5.55 -5.84
N PHE A 195 -0.38 4.80 -6.88
CA PHE A 195 -0.64 5.13 -8.27
C PHE A 195 -0.84 3.83 -9.03
N ASP A 196 -1.97 3.67 -9.70
CA ASP A 196 -2.28 2.47 -10.44
C ASP A 196 -2.81 2.79 -11.85
N ILE A 197 -2.63 1.85 -12.76
CA ILE A 197 -3.22 1.88 -14.09
C ILE A 197 -4.17 0.71 -14.17
N GLU A 198 -5.45 1.03 -14.14
CA GLU A 198 -6.54 0.07 -14.24
C GLU A 198 -6.52 -0.73 -15.55
N ASP A 199 -7.12 -1.90 -15.54
CA ASP A 199 -7.23 -2.77 -16.73
C ASP A 199 -7.87 -2.07 -17.96
N ASN A 200 -8.73 -1.08 -17.72
CA ASN A 200 -9.37 -0.26 -18.74
C ASN A 200 -8.47 0.90 -19.24
N GLY A 201 -7.26 1.04 -18.71
CA GLY A 201 -6.30 2.10 -18.98
C GLY A 201 -6.58 3.42 -18.27
N MET A 202 -7.55 3.49 -17.39
CA MET A 202 -7.73 4.63 -16.50
C MET A 202 -6.60 4.65 -15.46
N ILE A 203 -6.31 5.84 -14.94
CA ILE A 203 -5.25 6.05 -13.97
C ILE A 203 -5.89 6.53 -12.68
N GLU A 204 -5.57 5.83 -11.59
CA GLU A 204 -5.96 6.18 -10.24
C GLU A 204 -4.74 6.65 -9.46
N VAL A 205 -4.92 7.71 -8.69
CA VAL A 205 -3.90 8.25 -7.79
C VAL A 205 -4.51 8.43 -6.42
N ASP A 206 -3.99 7.68 -5.46
CA ASP A 206 -4.36 7.82 -4.05
C ASP A 206 -3.46 8.82 -3.35
N LEU A 207 -4.07 9.76 -2.68
CA LEU A 207 -3.41 10.84 -1.98
C LEU A 207 -3.87 10.93 -0.53
N ARG A 208 -2.99 11.41 0.34
CA ARG A 208 -3.38 11.95 1.65
C ARG A 208 -3.19 13.47 1.65
N HIS A 209 -4.29 14.22 1.74
CA HIS A 209 -4.28 15.68 1.70
C HIS A 209 -5.16 16.26 2.80
N GLY A 210 -4.60 17.17 3.62
CA GLY A 210 -5.33 17.80 4.72
C GLY A 210 -5.85 16.82 5.79
N GLY A 211 -5.21 15.64 5.92
CA GLY A 211 -5.61 14.57 6.85
C GLY A 211 -6.76 13.70 6.35
N LYS A 212 -7.13 13.83 5.07
CA LYS A 212 -8.17 13.05 4.40
C LYS A 212 -7.54 12.20 3.30
N SER A 213 -8.13 11.05 3.01
CA SER A 213 -7.84 10.27 1.81
C SER A 213 -8.54 10.91 0.62
N VAL A 214 -7.84 10.97 -0.48
CA VAL A 214 -8.31 11.55 -1.75
C VAL A 214 -7.91 10.63 -2.88
N GLU A 215 -8.87 10.16 -3.64
CA GLU A 215 -8.69 9.41 -4.87
C GLU A 215 -8.89 10.34 -6.07
N VAL A 216 -7.97 10.33 -7.02
CA VAL A 216 -8.07 11.16 -8.23
C VAL A 216 -7.98 10.26 -9.45
N LEU A 217 -9.02 10.29 -10.28
CA LEU A 217 -9.13 9.45 -11.45
C LEU A 217 -8.88 10.25 -12.74
N PHE A 218 -8.07 9.66 -13.63
CA PHE A 218 -7.75 10.22 -14.96
C PHE A 218 -8.08 9.23 -16.07
N THR A 219 -8.31 9.75 -17.27
CA THR A 219 -8.35 8.93 -18.48
C THR A 219 -6.96 8.43 -18.87
N ALA A 220 -6.89 7.44 -19.77
CA ALA A 220 -5.64 7.02 -20.40
C ALA A 220 -4.90 8.14 -21.16
N ALA A 221 -5.58 9.25 -21.46
CA ALA A 221 -4.99 10.46 -22.06
C ALA A 221 -4.59 11.52 -21.01
N TYR A 222 -4.55 11.13 -19.72
CA TYR A 222 -4.19 11.98 -18.58
C TYR A 222 -5.16 13.14 -18.30
N GLU A 223 -6.38 13.05 -18.79
CA GLU A 223 -7.43 14.03 -18.51
C GLU A 223 -8.13 13.68 -17.19
N TRP A 224 -8.28 14.66 -16.30
CA TRP A 224 -8.99 14.49 -15.04
C TRP A 224 -10.45 14.11 -15.26
N VAL A 225 -10.92 13.10 -14.55
CA VAL A 225 -12.30 12.59 -14.61
C VAL A 225 -13.06 12.96 -13.36
N MET A 226 -12.52 12.59 -12.20
CA MET A 226 -13.15 12.89 -10.91
C MET A 226 -12.12 12.93 -9.79
N THR A 227 -12.57 13.51 -8.68
CA THR A 227 -11.92 13.44 -7.39
C THR A 227 -12.92 12.95 -6.36
N LYS A 228 -12.52 12.00 -5.55
CA LYS A 228 -13.25 11.44 -4.42
C LYS A 228 -12.49 11.77 -3.14
N THR A 229 -13.17 12.32 -2.14
CA THR A 229 -12.55 12.72 -0.87
C THR A 229 -13.30 12.08 0.28
N ASP A 230 -12.63 11.27 1.08
CA ASP A 230 -13.21 10.68 2.28
C ASP A 230 -13.70 11.76 3.25
N CYS A 231 -14.96 11.65 3.65
CA CYS A 231 -15.58 12.49 4.67
C CYS A 231 -16.27 11.67 5.78
N SER A 232 -16.00 10.39 5.90
CA SER A 232 -16.66 9.47 6.84
C SER A 232 -16.48 9.90 8.30
N ARG A 233 -15.33 10.51 8.63
CA ARG A 233 -15.04 11.06 9.96
C ARG A 233 -15.66 12.45 10.21
N ASP A 234 -16.12 13.11 9.16
CA ASP A 234 -16.62 14.51 9.20
C ASP A 234 -17.79 14.69 8.20
N VAL A 235 -18.82 13.84 8.35
CA VAL A 235 -19.99 13.84 7.48
C VAL A 235 -20.74 15.18 7.66
N PRO A 236 -21.00 15.93 6.57
CA PRO A 236 -21.74 17.19 6.68
C PRO A 236 -23.14 16.98 7.27
N ALA A 237 -23.56 17.86 8.15
CA ALA A 237 -24.86 17.75 8.84
C ALA A 237 -26.04 17.60 7.85
N VAL A 238 -26.02 18.36 6.74
CA VAL A 238 -27.05 18.29 5.71
C VAL A 238 -27.13 16.91 5.06
N VAL A 239 -26.00 16.22 4.89
CA VAL A 239 -25.94 14.85 4.35
C VAL A 239 -26.47 13.86 5.38
N ALA A 240 -26.02 13.96 6.63
CA ALA A 240 -26.50 13.11 7.72
C ALA A 240 -28.03 13.25 7.94
N GLU A 241 -28.56 14.47 7.86
CA GLU A 241 -30.00 14.72 7.94
C GLU A 241 -30.75 14.10 6.76
N ALA A 242 -30.23 14.21 5.53
CA ALA A 242 -30.83 13.64 4.34
C ALA A 242 -30.89 12.10 4.43
N VAL A 243 -29.80 11.45 4.92
CA VAL A 243 -29.78 10.00 5.17
C VAL A 243 -30.84 9.61 6.17
N GLN A 244 -30.95 10.30 7.32
CA GLN A 244 -31.95 9.99 8.34
C GLN A 244 -33.38 10.21 7.87
N GLN A 245 -33.61 11.14 6.94
CA GLN A 245 -34.93 11.35 6.34
C GLN A 245 -35.29 10.22 5.34
N ALA A 246 -34.32 9.78 4.54
CA ALA A 246 -34.51 8.73 3.55
C ALA A 246 -34.56 7.33 4.19
N LEU A 247 -33.69 7.08 5.17
CA LEU A 247 -33.52 5.80 5.85
C LEU A 247 -33.52 6.02 7.39
N PRO A 248 -34.68 6.16 8.03
CA PRO A 248 -34.76 6.42 9.47
C PRO A 248 -34.09 5.31 10.30
N GLY A 249 -33.08 5.69 11.09
CA GLY A 249 -32.33 4.78 11.94
C GLY A 249 -31.12 4.11 11.28
N ALA A 250 -30.86 4.34 10.00
CA ALA A 250 -29.63 3.91 9.35
C ALA A 250 -28.40 4.56 9.98
N ARG A 251 -27.31 3.81 10.03
CA ARG A 251 -25.99 4.33 10.42
C ARG A 251 -25.19 4.57 9.14
N ILE A 252 -24.58 5.72 9.03
CA ILE A 252 -23.59 5.98 7.97
C ILE A 252 -22.33 5.18 8.32
N ASP A 253 -21.90 4.34 7.40
CA ASP A 253 -20.68 3.54 7.50
C ASP A 253 -19.55 4.23 6.74
N ASP A 254 -19.81 4.69 5.51
CA ASP A 254 -18.86 5.42 4.69
C ASP A 254 -19.51 6.67 4.05
N CYS A 255 -18.69 7.67 3.75
CA CYS A 255 -19.12 8.91 3.09
C CYS A 255 -17.99 9.54 2.28
N ASP A 256 -18.20 9.61 0.97
CA ASP A 256 -17.26 10.24 0.05
C ASP A 256 -17.86 11.48 -0.61
N TYR A 257 -17.10 12.55 -0.66
CA TYR A 257 -17.43 13.71 -1.50
C TYR A 257 -16.82 13.55 -2.88
N VAL A 258 -17.67 13.40 -3.90
CA VAL A 258 -17.28 13.21 -5.30
C VAL A 258 -17.44 14.49 -6.08
N GLN A 259 -16.41 14.88 -6.82
CA GLN A 259 -16.39 16.02 -7.75
C GLN A 259 -16.06 15.52 -9.15
N THR A 260 -16.81 15.96 -10.12
CA THR A 260 -16.57 15.75 -11.56
C THR A 260 -16.56 17.09 -12.30
N ALA A 261 -16.30 17.09 -13.58
CA ALA A 261 -16.32 18.32 -14.39
C ALA A 261 -17.71 19.00 -14.43
N THR A 262 -18.80 18.28 -14.15
CA THR A 262 -20.17 18.76 -14.32
C THR A 262 -20.97 18.86 -13.05
N GLU A 263 -20.60 18.13 -12.01
CA GLU A 263 -21.38 18.05 -10.77
C GLU A 263 -20.52 17.64 -9.58
N SER A 264 -21.10 17.80 -8.36
CA SER A 264 -20.56 17.22 -7.16
C SER A 264 -21.69 16.63 -6.31
N TYR A 265 -21.38 15.58 -5.57
CA TYR A 265 -22.33 14.85 -4.73
C TYR A 265 -21.61 14.07 -3.65
N TYR A 266 -22.36 13.55 -2.70
CA TYR A 266 -21.87 12.61 -1.71
C TYR A 266 -22.35 11.19 -2.10
N LEU A 267 -21.44 10.24 -2.06
CA LEU A 267 -21.75 8.83 -1.97
C LEU A 267 -21.75 8.47 -0.51
N VAL A 268 -22.81 7.82 -0.04
CA VAL A 268 -22.95 7.45 1.37
C VAL A 268 -23.37 6.01 1.45
N ASP A 269 -22.54 5.20 2.07
CA ASP A 269 -22.87 3.83 2.43
C ASP A 269 -23.47 3.79 3.83
N THR A 270 -24.50 2.95 4.02
CA THR A 270 -25.23 2.84 5.28
C THR A 270 -25.40 1.40 5.72
N ASP A 271 -25.29 1.21 7.05
CA ASP A 271 -25.70 -0.01 7.74
C ASP A 271 -27.16 0.09 8.21
N ASN A 272 -27.87 -1.06 8.17
CA ASN A 272 -29.22 -1.24 8.75
C ASN A 272 -30.28 -0.19 8.34
N PRO A 273 -30.71 -0.14 7.08
CA PRO A 273 -30.40 -1.11 6.02
C PRO A 273 -29.07 -0.82 5.34
N ASP A 274 -28.43 -1.84 4.80
CA ASP A 274 -27.32 -1.78 3.89
C ASP A 274 -27.78 -1.20 2.56
N ARG A 275 -27.37 0.04 2.27
CA ARG A 275 -27.79 0.85 1.11
C ARG A 275 -26.76 1.91 0.76
N ASP A 276 -26.55 2.08 -0.52
CA ASP A 276 -25.82 3.21 -1.07
C ASP A 276 -26.78 4.35 -1.42
N LEU A 277 -26.41 5.55 -1.01
CA LEU A 277 -27.15 6.77 -1.33
C LEU A 277 -26.27 7.76 -2.08
N ARG A 278 -26.85 8.40 -3.08
CA ARG A 278 -26.27 9.61 -3.67
C ARG A 278 -27.02 10.83 -3.16
N VAL A 279 -26.29 11.71 -2.51
CA VAL A 279 -26.83 12.91 -1.86
C VAL A 279 -26.17 14.14 -2.46
N THR A 280 -26.97 15.12 -2.87
CA THR A 280 -26.44 16.41 -3.38
C THR A 280 -25.89 17.26 -2.23
N PRO A 281 -25.03 18.27 -2.51
CA PRO A 281 -24.50 19.16 -1.48
C PRO A 281 -25.56 19.94 -0.69
N ASP A 282 -26.78 20.10 -1.24
CA ASP A 282 -27.92 20.71 -0.58
C ASP A 282 -28.85 19.70 0.12
N GLY A 283 -28.44 18.43 0.21
CA GLY A 283 -29.11 17.39 1.01
C GLY A 283 -30.27 16.70 0.31
N GLN A 284 -30.32 16.69 -1.02
CA GLN A 284 -31.35 15.91 -1.75
C GLN A 284 -30.81 14.52 -2.08
N VAL A 285 -31.53 13.47 -1.68
CA VAL A 285 -31.25 12.10 -2.11
C VAL A 285 -31.72 11.93 -3.55
N THR A 286 -30.81 11.71 -4.47
CA THR A 286 -31.10 11.61 -5.90
C THR A 286 -31.11 10.17 -6.39
N GLN A 287 -30.46 9.25 -5.67
CA GLN A 287 -30.40 7.83 -5.97
C GLN A 287 -30.22 7.04 -4.68
N ALA A 288 -30.82 5.84 -4.62
CA ALA A 288 -30.62 4.85 -3.56
C ALA A 288 -30.66 3.46 -4.20
N TRP A 289 -29.69 2.55 -3.85
CA TRP A 289 -29.60 1.19 -4.39
C TRP A 289 -29.09 0.16 -3.38
#